data_29986bfe720549ad2182f321193a794b
#
_entry.id   29986bfe720549ad2182f321193a794b
#
_cell.length_a   1.000
_cell.length_b   1.000
_cell.length_c   1.000
_cell.angle_alpha   90.00
_cell.angle_beta   90.00
_cell.angle_gamma   90.00
#
_symmetry.space_group_name_H-M   'P 1'
#
loop_
_entity.id
_entity.type
_entity.pdbx_description
1 polymer ?
#
loop_
_entity_poly.entity_id
_entity_poly.type
_entity_poly.pdbx_seq_one_letter_code
_entity_poly.pdbx_strand_id
1 'polypeptide(L)'
;MGAPGRPERTCVGCRGTGPKRELLRIVRSVDGTVRPDPRGTAPGRGAYVHRDRRCVEAALAGDALWRALRARAAERGAARLRADIEGELSA
;
A
#
# COMPACT_ATOMS: atom_id res chain seq x y z
N MET A 1 -26.83 3.09 -6.14
CA MET A 1 -25.93 3.93 -6.88
C MET A 1 -24.83 4.49 -5.99
N GLY A 2 -23.58 4.23 -6.32
CA GLY A 2 -22.49 4.71 -5.50
C GLY A 2 -22.38 6.23 -5.54
N ALA A 3 -21.91 6.83 -4.48
CA ALA A 3 -21.68 8.28 -4.45
C ALA A 3 -20.53 8.62 -5.39
N PRO A 4 -20.74 9.53 -6.35
CA PRO A 4 -19.64 9.98 -7.18
C PRO A 4 -18.55 10.60 -6.31
N GLY A 5 -17.31 10.42 -6.64
CA GLY A 5 -16.21 10.99 -5.88
C GLY A 5 -15.77 10.17 -4.68
N ARG A 6 -16.33 8.98 -4.51
CA ARG A 6 -15.87 8.06 -3.46
C ARG A 6 -15.28 6.82 -4.10
N PRO A 7 -14.15 6.94 -4.75
CA PRO A 7 -13.56 5.78 -5.40
C PRO A 7 -13.13 4.77 -4.35
N GLU A 8 -13.46 3.52 -4.62
CA GLU A 8 -12.91 2.45 -3.83
C GLU A 8 -11.54 2.09 -4.33
N ARG A 9 -10.74 1.52 -3.46
CA ARG A 9 -9.41 1.03 -3.79
C ARG A 9 -9.37 -0.48 -3.60
N THR A 10 -8.50 -1.13 -4.33
CA THR A 10 -8.31 -2.57 -4.23
C THR A 10 -7.10 -2.85 -3.35
N CYS A 11 -7.28 -3.72 -2.36
CA CYS A 11 -6.20 -4.17 -1.50
C CYS A 11 -5.33 -5.17 -2.26
N VAL A 12 -4.03 -4.89 -2.35
CA VAL A 12 -3.11 -5.81 -3.04
C VAL A 12 -2.83 -7.08 -2.24
N GLY A 13 -3.25 -7.12 -0.98
CA GLY A 13 -3.11 -8.33 -0.17
C GLY A 13 -4.25 -9.30 -0.37
N CYS A 14 -5.48 -8.85 -0.17
CA CYS A 14 -6.64 -9.75 -0.21
C CYS A 14 -7.46 -9.64 -1.50
N ARG A 15 -7.17 -8.66 -2.35
CA ARG A 15 -7.88 -8.37 -3.60
C ARG A 15 -9.29 -7.84 -3.40
N GLY A 16 -9.70 -7.65 -2.16
CA GLY A 16 -10.97 -7.01 -1.86
C GLY A 16 -10.88 -5.51 -2.02
N THR A 17 -12.02 -4.87 -2.10
CA THR A 17 -12.10 -3.41 -2.23
C THR A 17 -12.57 -2.80 -0.93
N GLY A 18 -12.38 -1.51 -0.82
CA GLY A 18 -12.86 -0.75 0.32
C GLY A 18 -12.67 0.73 0.12
N PRO A 19 -13.32 1.54 0.97
CA PRO A 19 -13.13 2.98 0.90
C PRO A 19 -11.70 3.35 1.28
N LYS A 20 -11.24 4.43 0.69
CA LYS A 20 -9.85 4.88 0.85
C LYS A 20 -9.42 4.96 2.32
N ARG A 21 -10.32 5.36 3.21
CA ARG A 21 -9.97 5.53 4.62
C ARG A 21 -9.66 4.22 5.34
N GLU A 22 -10.12 3.10 4.79
CA GLU A 22 -9.87 1.78 5.38
C GLU A 22 -8.61 1.13 4.88
N LEU A 23 -7.95 1.76 3.93
CA LEU A 23 -6.74 1.24 3.33
C LEU A 23 -5.59 2.20 3.57
N LEU A 24 -4.40 1.65 3.68
CA LEU A 24 -3.18 2.42 3.76
C LEU A 24 -2.55 2.45 2.39
N ARG A 25 -2.19 3.65 1.93
CA ARG A 25 -1.48 3.78 0.66
C ARG A 25 -0.01 3.52 0.89
N ILE A 26 0.58 2.72 0.01
CA ILE A 26 2.01 2.52 -0.07
C ILE A 26 2.47 3.24 -1.32
N VAL A 27 3.53 4.00 -1.23
CA VAL A 27 4.00 4.80 -2.36
C VAL A 27 5.44 4.44 -2.69
N ARG A 28 5.72 4.40 -3.99
CA ARG A 28 7.08 4.38 -4.49
C ARG A 28 7.37 5.78 -4.99
N SER A 29 8.23 6.48 -4.28
CA SER A 29 8.59 7.85 -4.60
C SER A 29 9.42 7.91 -5.89
N VAL A 30 9.59 9.11 -6.41
CA VAL A 30 10.33 9.32 -7.66
C VAL A 30 11.76 8.77 -7.55
N ASP A 31 12.34 8.83 -6.35
CA ASP A 31 13.70 8.33 -6.12
C ASP A 31 13.76 6.81 -5.90
N GLY A 32 12.63 6.12 -5.97
CA GLY A 32 12.58 4.67 -5.80
C GLY A 32 12.34 4.21 -4.38
N THR A 33 12.25 5.12 -3.41
CA THR A 33 11.97 4.75 -2.03
C THR A 33 10.53 4.29 -1.88
N VAL A 34 10.33 3.13 -1.25
CA VAL A 34 9.00 2.59 -1.00
C VAL A 34 8.68 2.76 0.48
N ARG A 35 7.55 3.40 0.77
CA ARG A 35 7.17 3.70 2.15
C ARG A 35 5.65 3.85 2.27
N PRO A 36 5.12 3.73 3.49
CA PRO A 36 3.70 4.06 3.69
C PRO A 36 3.46 5.55 3.53
N ASP A 37 2.28 5.86 3.03
CA ASP A 37 1.84 7.23 2.80
C ASP A 37 0.48 7.42 3.45
N PRO A 38 0.44 7.65 4.77
CA PRO A 38 -0.82 7.71 5.50
C PRO A 38 -1.73 8.85 5.05
N ARG A 39 -1.17 9.94 4.55
CA ARG A 39 -1.98 11.04 4.04
C ARG A 39 -2.52 10.77 2.64
N GLY A 40 -1.88 9.88 1.90
CA GLY A 40 -2.33 9.52 0.56
C GLY A 40 -2.04 10.57 -0.50
N THR A 41 -1.14 11.49 -0.23
CA THR A 41 -0.87 12.62 -1.12
C THR A 41 0.55 12.67 -1.68
N ALA A 42 1.43 11.79 -1.23
CA ALA A 42 2.80 11.81 -1.68
C ALA A 42 2.88 11.49 -3.18
N PRO A 43 3.73 12.20 -3.93
CA PRO A 43 3.88 11.92 -5.35
C PRO A 43 4.57 10.58 -5.57
N GLY A 44 4.15 9.88 -6.63
CA GLY A 44 4.71 8.60 -7.00
C GLY A 44 3.62 7.59 -7.27
N ARG A 45 4.04 6.35 -7.55
CA ARG A 45 3.07 5.29 -7.79
C ARG A 45 2.57 4.75 -6.46
N GLY A 46 1.27 4.53 -6.40
CA GLY A 46 0.65 4.07 -5.17
C GLY A 46 -0.03 2.73 -5.33
N ALA A 47 -0.07 2.00 -4.23
CA ALA A 47 -0.84 0.78 -4.09
C ALA A 47 -1.48 0.81 -2.71
N TYR A 48 -2.55 0.04 -2.52
CA TYR A 48 -3.31 0.10 -1.29
C TYR A 48 -3.36 -1.25 -0.61
N VAL A 49 -3.40 -1.24 0.70
CA VAL A 49 -3.53 -2.45 1.51
C VAL A 49 -4.44 -2.12 2.69
N HIS A 50 -5.34 -3.05 3.04
CA HIS A 50 -6.16 -2.86 4.23
C HIS A 50 -5.27 -2.68 5.46
N ARG A 51 -5.73 -1.87 6.41
CA ARG A 51 -5.02 -1.64 7.67
C ARG A 51 -5.22 -2.85 8.59
N ASP A 52 -4.70 -3.97 8.15
CA ASP A 52 -4.95 -5.28 8.71
C ASP A 52 -3.70 -6.12 8.51
N ARG A 53 -3.22 -6.72 9.58
CA ARG A 53 -1.96 -7.48 9.54
C ARG A 53 -1.98 -8.57 8.47
N ARG A 54 -3.10 -9.27 8.31
CA ARG A 54 -3.19 -10.34 7.31
C ARG A 54 -2.99 -9.82 5.90
N CYS A 55 -3.63 -8.69 5.60
CA CYS A 55 -3.50 -8.09 4.28
C CYS A 55 -2.08 -7.60 4.04
N VAL A 56 -1.47 -7.01 5.05
CA VAL A 56 -0.10 -6.52 4.96
C VAL A 56 0.87 -7.68 4.69
N GLU A 57 0.74 -8.78 5.45
CA GLU A 57 1.63 -9.91 5.26
C GLU A 57 1.42 -10.56 3.89
N ALA A 58 0.18 -10.68 3.45
CA ALA A 58 -0.11 -11.22 2.13
C ALA A 58 0.49 -10.34 1.02
N ALA A 59 0.40 -9.02 1.18
CA ALA A 59 0.96 -8.08 0.22
C ALA A 59 2.48 -8.20 0.14
N LEU A 60 3.13 -8.32 1.30
CA LEU A 60 4.60 -8.39 1.35
C LEU A 60 5.14 -9.74 0.87
N ALA A 61 4.34 -10.80 1.01
CA ALA A 61 4.75 -12.15 0.59
C ALA A 61 4.60 -12.36 -0.91
N GLY A 62 3.73 -11.59 -1.57
CA GLY A 62 3.45 -11.76 -2.99
C GLY A 62 4.13 -10.71 -3.85
N ASP A 63 3.82 -10.74 -5.14
CA ASP A 63 4.38 -9.82 -6.11
C ASP A 63 3.46 -8.66 -6.47
N ALA A 64 2.17 -8.77 -6.12
CA ALA A 64 1.17 -7.80 -6.58
C ALA A 64 1.50 -6.37 -6.14
N LEU A 65 1.95 -6.21 -4.88
CA LEU A 65 2.33 -4.90 -4.38
C LEU A 65 3.47 -4.30 -5.21
N TRP A 66 4.52 -5.09 -5.39
CA TRP A 66 5.72 -4.60 -6.08
C TRP A 66 5.44 -4.30 -7.55
N ARG A 67 4.60 -5.11 -8.19
CA ARG A 67 4.19 -4.86 -9.57
C ARG A 67 3.36 -3.59 -9.68
N ALA A 68 2.44 -3.40 -8.75
CA ALA A 68 1.61 -2.19 -8.75
C ALA A 68 2.46 -0.94 -8.60
N LEU A 69 3.53 -1.03 -7.80
CA LEU A 69 4.45 0.08 -7.58
C LEU A 69 5.51 0.18 -8.68
N ARG A 70 5.59 -0.81 -9.56
CA ARG A 70 6.66 -0.93 -10.55
C ARG A 70 8.04 -0.87 -9.89
N ALA A 71 8.15 -1.50 -8.73
CA ALA A 71 9.39 -1.49 -7.96
C ALA A 71 10.38 -2.48 -8.55
N ARG A 72 11.61 -2.04 -8.67
CA ARG A 72 12.70 -2.92 -9.11
C ARG A 72 13.11 -3.84 -7.96
N ALA A 73 13.76 -4.95 -8.30
CA ALA A 73 14.19 -5.89 -7.28
C ALA A 73 14.98 -5.23 -6.15
N ALA A 74 15.87 -4.30 -6.51
CA ALA A 74 16.70 -3.60 -5.53
C ALA A 74 15.88 -2.67 -4.62
N GLU A 75 14.65 -2.35 -5.00
CA GLU A 75 13.79 -1.44 -4.25
C GLU A 75 12.83 -2.19 -3.32
N ARG A 76 12.83 -3.51 -3.36
CA ARG A 76 11.88 -4.33 -2.60
C ARG A 76 12.38 -4.60 -1.19
N GLY A 77 12.43 -3.57 -0.37
CA GLY A 77 12.84 -3.72 1.02
C GLY A 77 11.69 -4.17 1.91
N ALA A 78 11.28 -5.43 1.78
CA ALA A 78 10.09 -5.93 2.47
C ALA A 78 10.18 -5.83 3.99
N ALA A 79 11.33 -6.14 4.57
CA ALA A 79 11.49 -6.08 6.02
C ALA A 79 11.36 -4.65 6.55
N ARG A 80 11.97 -3.72 5.86
CA ARG A 80 11.88 -2.32 6.26
C ARG A 80 10.47 -1.78 6.07
N LEU A 81 9.86 -2.13 4.94
CA LEU A 81 8.50 -1.68 4.67
C LEU A 81 7.53 -2.25 5.71
N ARG A 82 7.70 -3.52 6.09
CA ARG A 82 6.88 -4.11 7.14
C ARG A 82 6.98 -3.31 8.43
N ALA A 83 8.20 -2.96 8.84
CA ALA A 83 8.41 -2.20 10.06
C ALA A 83 7.74 -0.83 9.98
N ASP A 84 7.87 -0.16 8.85
CA ASP A 84 7.27 1.16 8.65
C ASP A 84 5.75 1.07 8.67
N ILE A 85 5.17 0.05 8.05
CA ILE A 85 3.72 -0.15 8.07
C ILE A 85 3.24 -0.43 9.48
N GLU A 86 3.95 -1.27 10.23
CA GLU A 86 3.57 -1.58 11.60
C GLU A 86 3.58 -0.33 12.46
N GLY A 87 4.51 0.56 12.23
CA GLY A 87 4.53 1.85 12.91
C GLY A 87 3.27 2.66 12.64
N GLU A 88 2.81 2.66 11.39
CA GLU A 88 1.59 3.38 11.04
C GLU A 88 0.35 2.75 11.65
N LEU A 89 0.29 1.42 11.69
CA LEU A 89 -0.87 0.74 12.25
C LEU A 89 -0.94 0.86 13.77
N SER A 90 0.20 1.08 14.42
CA SER A 90 0.26 1.22 15.88
C SER A 90 0.05 2.65 16.34
N ALA A 91 0.09 3.59 15.44
CA ALA A 91 -0.02 5.01 15.80
C ALA A 91 -1.43 5.42 16.21
#